data_ba5baa9cfe1ae9dd610210700c2a3a5f
#
_entry.id   ba5baa9cfe1ae9dd610210700c2a3a5f
#
_cell.length_a   1.000
_cell.length_b   1.000
_cell.length_c   1.000
_cell.angle_alpha   90.00
_cell.angle_beta   90.00
_cell.angle_gamma   90.00
#
_symmetry.space_group_name_H-M   'P 1'
#
loop_
_entity.id
_entity.type
_entity.pdbx_description
1 polymer ?
#
loop_
_entity_poly.entity_id
_entity_poly.type
_entity_poly.pdbx_seq_one_letter_code
_entity_poly.pdbx_strand_id
1 'polypeptide(L)'
;MLFHGVVVILLGLLAGIPFAFVISGELAGSVRAWRMAHLEGVLNGLLVMAVAAAGGRMSLSAQQQRWLARGLIVAAYGNVVASSVGASFGVRGLTPTLPLSNLFVFLLFTLAIVGVFLGLGLAAWGVRRWLQERAASGSS
;
A
#
# COMPACT_ATOMS: atom_id res chain seq x y z
N MET A 1 2.78 -12.81 -1.21
CA MET A 1 3.06 -11.40 -0.86
C MET A 1 4.23 -10.82 -1.64
N LEU A 2 5.42 -11.42 -1.64
CA LEU A 2 6.60 -10.85 -2.36
C LEU A 2 6.31 -10.50 -3.81
N PHE A 3 5.72 -11.42 -4.58
CA PHE A 3 5.30 -11.16 -5.97
C PHE A 3 4.43 -9.90 -6.10
N HIS A 4 3.41 -9.75 -5.25
CA HIS A 4 2.54 -8.56 -5.26
C HIS A 4 3.30 -7.28 -4.93
N GLY A 5 4.25 -7.33 -3.99
CA GLY A 5 5.11 -6.20 -3.68
C GLY A 5 5.91 -5.73 -4.90
N VAL A 6 6.52 -6.68 -5.63
CA VAL A 6 7.24 -6.36 -6.89
C VAL A 6 6.31 -5.76 -7.94
N VAL A 7 5.11 -6.35 -8.14
CA VAL A 7 4.14 -5.81 -9.10
C VAL A 7 3.72 -4.38 -8.75
N VAL A 8 3.46 -4.10 -7.47
CA VAL A 8 3.08 -2.76 -7.01
C VAL A 8 4.22 -1.76 -7.22
N ILE A 9 5.48 -2.15 -6.97
CA ILE A 9 6.66 -1.31 -7.30
C ILE A 9 6.69 -1.00 -8.79
N LEU A 10 6.52 -2.01 -9.65
CA LEU A 10 6.51 -1.80 -11.10
C LEU A 10 5.39 -0.84 -11.53
N LEU A 11 4.20 -0.95 -10.95
CA LEU A 11 3.11 0.01 -11.19
C LEU A 11 3.49 1.43 -10.75
N GLY A 12 4.17 1.57 -9.60
CA GLY A 12 4.70 2.85 -9.13
C GLY A 12 5.74 3.43 -10.10
N LEU A 13 6.64 2.59 -10.61
CA LEU A 13 7.64 3.02 -11.61
C LEU A 13 6.95 3.43 -12.92
N LEU A 14 5.92 2.71 -13.37
CA LEU A 14 5.13 3.11 -14.53
C LEU A 14 4.43 4.45 -14.33
N ALA A 15 3.92 4.76 -13.14
CA ALA A 15 3.38 6.08 -12.81
C ALA A 15 4.47 7.19 -12.80
N GLY A 16 5.73 6.82 -12.72
CA GLY A 16 6.88 7.71 -12.90
C GLY A 16 7.01 8.25 -14.33
N ILE A 17 6.48 7.55 -15.33
CA ILE A 17 6.54 7.99 -16.73
C ILE A 17 5.73 9.27 -16.94
N PRO A 18 4.40 9.31 -16.68
CA PRO A 18 3.65 10.56 -16.77
C PRO A 18 4.17 11.63 -15.79
N PHE A 19 4.71 11.24 -14.63
CA PHE A 19 5.36 12.19 -13.72
C PHE A 19 6.51 12.91 -14.40
N ALA A 20 7.40 12.21 -15.14
CA ALA A 20 8.50 12.82 -15.88
C ALA A 20 7.99 13.79 -16.96
N PHE A 21 6.97 13.39 -17.74
CA PHE A 21 6.38 14.24 -18.78
C PHE A 21 5.69 15.49 -18.21
N VAL A 22 5.10 15.40 -17.02
CA VAL A 22 4.51 16.58 -16.36
C VAL A 22 5.60 17.53 -15.86
N ILE A 23 6.74 17.01 -15.37
CA ILE A 23 7.88 17.86 -14.94
C ILE A 23 8.51 18.56 -16.14
N SER A 24 8.68 17.87 -17.27
CA SER A 24 9.25 18.46 -18.49
C SER A 24 8.33 19.45 -19.19
N GLY A 25 7.06 19.52 -18.78
CA GLY A 25 6.03 20.37 -19.39
C GLY A 25 5.42 19.80 -20.67
N GLU A 26 5.76 18.56 -21.03
CA GLU A 26 5.21 17.87 -22.21
C GLU A 26 3.79 17.32 -21.98
N LEU A 27 3.41 17.10 -20.71
CA LEU A 27 2.07 16.69 -20.31
C LEU A 27 1.48 17.67 -19.31
N ALA A 28 0.25 18.13 -19.59
CA ALA A 28 -0.50 18.94 -18.63
C ALA A 28 -0.91 18.09 -17.43
N GLY A 29 -0.68 18.60 -16.19
CA GLY A 29 -1.05 17.87 -14.98
C GLY A 29 -0.41 18.44 -13.72
N SER A 30 -0.76 17.84 -12.59
CA SER A 30 -0.19 18.21 -11.30
C SER A 30 1.09 17.42 -11.02
N VAL A 31 2.24 18.08 -10.99
CA VAL A 31 3.53 17.51 -10.57
C VAL A 31 3.40 16.82 -9.21
N ARG A 32 2.67 17.43 -8.26
CA ARG A 32 2.46 16.86 -6.92
C ARG A 32 1.65 15.56 -6.98
N ALA A 33 0.58 15.52 -7.77
CA ALA A 33 -0.29 14.34 -7.85
C ALA A 33 0.43 13.16 -8.49
N TRP A 34 1.15 13.35 -9.60
CA TRP A 34 1.91 12.31 -10.27
C TRP A 34 3.11 11.82 -9.44
N ARG A 35 3.78 12.73 -8.71
CA ARG A 35 4.81 12.34 -7.75
C ARG A 35 4.24 11.44 -6.65
N MET A 36 3.04 11.77 -6.13
CA MET A 36 2.36 10.93 -5.14
C MET A 36 2.04 9.56 -5.72
N ALA A 37 1.48 9.47 -6.94
CA ALA A 37 1.16 8.20 -7.57
C ALA A 37 2.41 7.30 -7.73
N HIS A 38 3.53 7.87 -8.18
CA HIS A 38 4.81 7.17 -8.27
C HIS A 38 5.29 6.66 -6.89
N LEU A 39 5.31 7.54 -5.88
CA LEU A 39 5.79 7.19 -4.54
C LEU A 39 4.87 6.18 -3.85
N GLU A 40 3.55 6.30 -3.99
CA GLU A 40 2.59 5.35 -3.42
C GLU A 40 2.86 3.92 -3.93
N GLY A 41 3.10 3.75 -5.21
CA GLY A 41 3.44 2.43 -5.74
C GLY A 41 4.75 1.88 -5.18
N VAL A 42 5.81 2.68 -5.20
CA VAL A 42 7.13 2.24 -4.70
C VAL A 42 7.08 1.94 -3.21
N LEU A 43 6.57 2.85 -2.38
CA LEU A 43 6.58 2.69 -0.92
C LEU A 43 5.65 1.58 -0.45
N ASN A 44 4.44 1.48 -1.00
CA ASN A 44 3.51 0.40 -0.64
C ASN A 44 4.04 -0.97 -1.09
N GLY A 45 4.67 -1.05 -2.26
CA GLY A 45 5.31 -2.29 -2.71
C GLY A 45 6.46 -2.71 -1.80
N LEU A 46 7.32 -1.78 -1.39
CA LEU A 46 8.39 -2.03 -0.41
C LEU A 46 7.83 -2.46 0.95
N LEU A 47 6.74 -1.84 1.44
CA LEU A 47 6.07 -2.24 2.67
C LEU A 47 5.58 -3.69 2.60
N VAL A 48 4.90 -4.07 1.52
CA VAL A 48 4.44 -5.46 1.31
C VAL A 48 5.59 -6.44 1.31
N MET A 49 6.72 -6.10 0.65
CA MET A 49 7.91 -6.95 0.61
C MET A 49 8.58 -7.06 1.97
N ALA A 50 8.73 -5.95 2.71
CA ALA A 50 9.33 -5.92 4.04
C ALA A 50 8.55 -6.79 5.03
N VAL A 51 7.21 -6.66 5.05
CA VAL A 51 6.36 -7.50 5.92
C VAL A 51 6.42 -8.96 5.50
N ALA A 52 6.45 -9.25 4.20
CA ALA A 52 6.60 -10.62 3.71
C ALA A 52 7.94 -11.25 4.14
N ALA A 53 9.03 -10.49 4.08
CA ALA A 53 10.36 -10.93 4.52
C ALA A 53 10.43 -11.16 6.04
N ALA A 54 9.69 -10.37 6.82
CA ALA A 54 9.59 -10.52 8.27
C ALA A 54 8.66 -11.68 8.71
N GLY A 55 7.96 -12.35 7.80
CA GLY A 55 6.92 -13.34 8.09
C GLY A 55 7.36 -14.48 9.03
N GLY A 56 8.62 -14.94 8.93
CA GLY A 56 9.18 -15.94 9.85
C GLY A 56 9.41 -15.50 11.29
N ARG A 57 9.22 -14.19 11.57
CA ARG A 57 9.32 -13.58 12.90
C ARG A 57 7.95 -13.14 13.42
N MET A 58 6.88 -13.79 13.00
CA MET A 58 5.50 -13.49 13.39
C MET A 58 4.78 -14.77 13.80
N SER A 59 4.39 -14.87 15.07
CA SER A 59 3.56 -15.98 15.58
C SER A 59 2.09 -15.70 15.30
N LEU A 60 1.64 -15.98 14.06
CA LEU A 60 0.28 -15.80 13.59
C LEU A 60 -0.32 -17.12 13.12
N SER A 61 -1.61 -17.34 13.39
CA SER A 61 -2.36 -18.46 12.80
C SER A 61 -2.46 -18.31 11.27
N ALA A 62 -2.72 -19.43 10.57
CA ALA A 62 -2.89 -19.42 9.12
C ALA A 62 -4.00 -18.43 8.65
N GLN A 63 -5.06 -18.28 9.44
CA GLN A 63 -6.13 -17.32 9.16
C GLN A 63 -5.64 -15.87 9.30
N GLN A 64 -4.91 -15.56 10.37
CA GLN A 64 -4.34 -14.23 10.60
C GLN A 64 -3.32 -13.86 9.52
N GLN A 65 -2.48 -14.80 9.08
CA GLN A 65 -1.55 -14.61 7.96
C GLN A 65 -2.29 -14.28 6.66
N ARG A 66 -3.42 -14.95 6.37
CA ARG A 66 -4.27 -14.64 5.20
C ARG A 66 -4.87 -13.24 5.27
N TRP A 67 -5.37 -12.83 6.44
CA TRP A 67 -5.94 -11.48 6.62
C TRP A 67 -4.86 -10.40 6.53
N LEU A 68 -3.68 -10.61 7.14
CA LEU A 68 -2.52 -9.73 7.00
C LEU A 68 -2.14 -9.55 5.54
N ALA A 69 -1.98 -10.66 4.80
CA ALA A 69 -1.61 -10.62 3.40
C ALA A 69 -2.66 -9.89 2.55
N ARG A 70 -3.95 -10.22 2.71
CA ARG A 70 -5.05 -9.58 1.97
C ARG A 70 -5.14 -8.09 2.29
N GLY A 71 -5.07 -7.70 3.56
CA GLY A 71 -5.12 -6.30 3.99
C GLY A 71 -4.03 -5.47 3.32
N LEU A 72 -2.77 -5.92 3.39
CA LEU A 72 -1.65 -5.19 2.79
C LEU A 72 -1.68 -5.19 1.25
N ILE A 73 -2.08 -6.29 0.62
CA ILE A 73 -2.20 -6.35 -0.84
C ILE A 73 -3.30 -5.39 -1.32
N VAL A 74 -4.48 -5.42 -0.70
CA VAL A 74 -5.58 -4.52 -1.03
C VAL A 74 -5.18 -3.06 -0.81
N ALA A 75 -4.51 -2.77 0.30
CA ALA A 75 -4.00 -1.42 0.57
C ALA A 75 -3.01 -0.95 -0.50
N ALA A 76 -2.05 -1.79 -0.88
CA ALA A 76 -1.02 -1.43 -1.83
C ALA A 76 -1.58 -1.16 -3.24
N TYR A 77 -2.44 -2.05 -3.75
CA TYR A 77 -3.08 -1.82 -5.05
C TYR A 77 -4.08 -0.67 -4.99
N GLY A 78 -4.88 -0.58 -3.91
CA GLY A 78 -5.83 0.51 -3.71
C GLY A 78 -5.16 1.88 -3.76
N ASN A 79 -4.05 2.05 -3.05
CA ASN A 79 -3.30 3.31 -3.03
C ASN A 79 -2.74 3.68 -4.41
N VAL A 80 -2.02 2.78 -5.09
CA VAL A 80 -1.41 3.11 -6.38
C VAL A 80 -2.46 3.39 -7.46
N VAL A 81 -3.57 2.65 -7.46
CA VAL A 81 -4.67 2.89 -8.40
C VAL A 81 -5.37 4.21 -8.08
N ALA A 82 -5.72 4.45 -6.81
CA ALA A 82 -6.36 5.70 -6.37
C ALA A 82 -5.52 6.93 -6.72
N SER A 83 -4.21 6.90 -6.40
CA SER A 83 -3.29 8.00 -6.68
C SER A 83 -3.12 8.25 -8.18
N SER A 84 -3.03 7.19 -9.00
CA SER A 84 -2.91 7.29 -10.45
C SER A 84 -4.18 7.86 -11.09
N VAL A 85 -5.36 7.37 -10.69
CA VAL A 85 -6.65 7.90 -11.13
C VAL A 85 -6.81 9.35 -10.66
N GLY A 86 -6.48 9.64 -9.41
CA GLY A 86 -6.51 10.99 -8.86
C GLY A 86 -5.65 11.97 -9.65
N ALA A 87 -4.43 11.56 -10.01
CA ALA A 87 -3.51 12.36 -10.82
C ALA A 87 -4.04 12.58 -12.25
N SER A 88 -4.63 11.54 -12.87
CA SER A 88 -5.15 11.61 -14.23
C SER A 88 -6.38 12.50 -14.36
N PHE A 89 -7.27 12.49 -13.38
CA PHE A 89 -8.53 13.24 -13.39
C PHE A 89 -8.48 14.54 -12.57
N GLY A 90 -7.35 14.88 -11.95
CA GLY A 90 -7.21 16.08 -11.14
C GLY A 90 -8.06 16.09 -9.86
N VAL A 91 -8.43 14.91 -9.34
CA VAL A 91 -9.24 14.74 -8.13
C VAL A 91 -8.41 14.23 -6.95
N ARG A 92 -8.87 14.49 -5.73
CA ARG A 92 -8.09 14.16 -4.52
C ARG A 92 -8.66 13.01 -3.70
N GLY A 93 -9.93 12.68 -3.86
CA GLY A 93 -10.58 11.63 -3.08
C GLY A 93 -10.59 11.85 -1.56
N LEU A 94 -10.64 13.11 -1.09
CA LEU A 94 -10.63 13.42 0.35
C LEU A 94 -12.04 13.37 0.96
N THR A 95 -13.05 13.57 0.15
CA THR A 95 -14.45 13.57 0.55
C THR A 95 -15.28 12.78 -0.47
N PRO A 96 -16.39 12.11 -0.05
CA PRO A 96 -17.23 11.31 -0.95
C PRO A 96 -18.17 12.18 -1.79
N THR A 97 -17.60 13.02 -2.66
CA THR A 97 -18.32 13.98 -3.50
C THR A 97 -18.14 13.68 -4.98
N LEU A 98 -19.01 14.22 -5.82
CA LEU A 98 -18.85 14.19 -7.28
C LEU A 98 -17.63 15.03 -7.71
N PRO A 99 -17.02 14.73 -8.87
CA PRO A 99 -17.45 13.74 -9.87
C PRO A 99 -17.22 12.28 -9.44
N LEU A 100 -17.75 11.32 -10.21
CA LEU A 100 -17.62 9.88 -9.91
C LEU A 100 -16.16 9.42 -9.77
N SER A 101 -15.23 10.04 -10.51
CA SER A 101 -13.80 9.79 -10.36
C SER A 101 -13.29 10.12 -8.95
N ASN A 102 -13.77 11.22 -8.35
CA ASN A 102 -13.41 11.58 -6.98
C ASN A 102 -14.00 10.60 -5.95
N LEU A 103 -15.25 10.19 -6.13
CA LEU A 103 -15.89 9.19 -5.28
C LEU A 103 -15.15 7.84 -5.36
N PHE A 104 -14.77 7.41 -6.56
CA PHE A 104 -13.99 6.18 -6.77
C PHE A 104 -12.63 6.25 -6.04
N VAL A 105 -11.90 7.35 -6.19
CA VAL A 105 -10.61 7.56 -5.51
C VAL A 105 -10.81 7.56 -3.99
N PHE A 106 -11.86 8.22 -3.47
CA PHE A 106 -12.19 8.22 -2.05
C PHE A 106 -12.44 6.81 -1.50
N LEU A 107 -13.23 6.01 -2.21
CA LEU A 107 -13.53 4.63 -1.78
C LEU A 107 -12.28 3.74 -1.78
N LEU A 108 -11.43 3.87 -2.80
CA LEU A 108 -10.17 3.12 -2.85
C LEU A 108 -9.22 3.51 -1.72
N PHE A 109 -9.04 4.80 -1.44
CA PHE A 109 -8.22 5.25 -0.31
C PHE A 109 -8.79 4.79 1.03
N THR A 110 -10.10 4.85 1.21
CA THR A 110 -10.76 4.36 2.43
C THR A 110 -10.50 2.86 2.63
N LEU A 111 -10.68 2.06 1.58
CA LEU A 111 -10.40 0.62 1.61
C LEU A 111 -8.91 0.35 1.89
N ALA A 112 -8.02 1.11 1.27
CA ALA A 112 -6.58 0.99 1.49
C ALA A 112 -6.19 1.31 2.94
N ILE A 113 -6.75 2.36 3.53
CA ILE A 113 -6.53 2.72 4.94
C ILE A 113 -6.96 1.58 5.86
N VAL A 114 -8.17 1.04 5.68
CA VAL A 114 -8.64 -0.12 6.47
C VAL A 114 -7.70 -1.31 6.30
N GLY A 115 -7.30 -1.60 5.06
CA GLY A 115 -6.41 -2.71 4.75
C GLY A 115 -5.02 -2.59 5.40
N VAL A 116 -4.42 -1.40 5.37
CA VAL A 116 -3.09 -1.19 5.97
C VAL A 116 -3.13 -1.28 7.48
N PHE A 117 -4.14 -0.70 8.15
CA PHE A 117 -4.28 -0.81 9.60
C PHE A 117 -4.51 -2.25 10.06
N LEU A 118 -5.37 -3.00 9.35
CA LEU A 118 -5.55 -4.43 9.61
C LEU A 118 -4.25 -5.20 9.44
N GLY A 119 -3.56 -5.00 8.33
CA GLY A 119 -2.32 -5.71 8.00
C GLY A 119 -1.20 -5.41 9.00
N LEU A 120 -0.91 -4.13 9.26
CA LEU A 120 0.15 -3.72 10.20
C LEU A 120 -0.21 -4.04 11.64
N GLY A 121 -1.48 -3.93 12.04
CA GLY A 121 -1.95 -4.35 13.35
C GLY A 121 -1.69 -5.84 13.61
N LEU A 122 -2.01 -6.70 12.63
CA LEU A 122 -1.70 -8.13 12.72
C LEU A 122 -0.20 -8.41 12.71
N ALA A 123 0.58 -7.68 11.92
CA ALA A 123 2.03 -7.81 11.90
C ALA A 123 2.63 -7.47 13.27
N ALA A 124 2.25 -6.33 13.85
CA ALA A 124 2.71 -5.91 15.19
C ALA A 124 2.32 -6.92 16.28
N TRP A 125 1.09 -7.42 16.24
CA TRP A 125 0.63 -8.48 17.14
C TRP A 125 1.46 -9.76 17.00
N GLY A 126 1.71 -10.20 15.76
CA GLY A 126 2.48 -11.41 15.47
C GLY A 126 3.93 -11.33 15.93
N VAL A 127 4.59 -10.18 15.71
CA VAL A 127 5.97 -9.94 16.18
C VAL A 127 6.02 -9.93 17.72
N ARG A 128 5.07 -9.25 18.38
CA ARG A 128 5.00 -9.26 19.85
C ARG A 128 4.89 -10.67 20.43
N ARG A 129 3.99 -11.48 19.88
CA ARG A 129 3.85 -12.89 20.31
C ARG A 129 5.11 -13.68 20.11
N TRP A 130 5.75 -13.58 18.95
CA TRP A 130 6.99 -14.26 18.65
C TRP A 130 8.11 -13.89 19.66
N LEU A 131 8.24 -12.62 20.05
CA LEU A 131 9.20 -12.18 21.05
C LEU A 131 8.91 -12.80 22.43
N GLN A 132 7.63 -12.85 22.85
CA GLN A 132 7.21 -13.45 24.11
C GLN A 132 7.53 -14.97 24.16
N GLU A 133 7.24 -15.69 23.09
CA GLU A 133 7.52 -17.12 22.98
C GLU A 133 9.03 -17.42 23.07
N ARG A 134 9.86 -16.58 22.44
CA ARG A 134 11.32 -16.69 22.53
C ARG A 134 11.87 -16.37 23.92
N ALA A 135 11.35 -15.36 24.60
CA ALA A 135 11.77 -15.05 25.96
C ALA A 135 11.46 -16.19 26.92
N ALA A 136 10.29 -16.84 26.77
CA ALA A 136 9.91 -17.99 27.58
C ALA A 136 10.79 -19.23 27.34
N SER A 137 11.21 -19.47 26.08
CA SER A 137 12.07 -20.62 25.73
C SER A 137 13.54 -20.44 26.07
N GLY A 138 14.02 -19.22 26.30
CA GLY A 138 15.41 -18.94 26.68
C GLY A 138 15.65 -18.93 28.20
N SER A 139 14.59 -19.07 29.02
CA SER A 139 14.66 -19.11 30.49
C SER A 139 14.64 -20.52 31.08
N SER A 140 14.60 -21.56 30.25
CA SER A 140 14.67 -22.98 30.60
C SER A 140 16.05 -23.54 30.29
#